data_7979c73453d75c45bb84644b523b5bed
#
_entry.id   7979c73453d75c45bb84644b523b5bed
#
_cell.length_a   1.000
_cell.length_b   1.000
_cell.length_c   1.000
_cell.angle_alpha   90.00
_cell.angle_beta   90.00
_cell.angle_gamma   90.00
#
_symmetry.space_group_name_H-M   'P 1'
#
loop_
_entity.id
_entity.type
_entity.pdbx_description
1 polymer ?
#
loop_
_entity_poly.entity_id
_entity_poly.type
_entity_poly.pdbx_seq_one_letter_code
_entity_poly.pdbx_strand_id
1 'polypeptide(L)'
;MADKPLITIPAGNPPTELLIEDEIVGTGDEATVGKRVVVHYAGVAWSNGQEFDASWNRGQTFDFRLGAREVIEGWDRGVKGMKVGGRRRLTIPPDLGYGSRGAGGVIKGGETLVFVVDLVAVR
;
A
#
# COMPACT_ATOMS: atom_id res chain seq x y z
N MET A 1 -0.43 7.15 -18.06
CA MET A 1 0.30 6.76 -16.85
C MET A 1 -0.15 7.60 -15.66
N ALA A 2 -0.35 6.97 -14.52
CA ALA A 2 -0.76 7.68 -13.33
C ALA A 2 0.38 8.50 -12.74
N ASP A 3 0.06 9.66 -12.20
CA ASP A 3 1.00 10.47 -11.45
C ASP A 3 1.01 10.06 -9.99
N LYS A 4 2.04 10.46 -9.26
CA LYS A 4 2.12 10.24 -7.81
C LYS A 4 0.83 10.74 -7.15
N PRO A 5 0.14 9.89 -6.39
CA PRO A 5 -1.11 10.30 -5.75
C PRO A 5 -0.87 11.27 -4.59
N LEU A 6 -1.82 12.16 -4.38
CA LEU A 6 -1.90 12.97 -3.19
C LEU A 6 -2.81 12.26 -2.19
N ILE A 7 -2.28 11.95 -1.00
CA ILE A 7 -3.01 11.20 0.01
C ILE A 7 -3.48 12.14 1.11
N THR A 8 -4.79 12.18 1.34
CA THR A 8 -5.36 12.94 2.45
C THR A 8 -5.94 11.98 3.48
N ILE A 9 -5.77 12.33 4.76
CA ILE A 9 -6.28 11.50 5.86
C ILE A 9 -7.62 12.08 6.31
N PRO A 10 -8.69 11.27 6.35
CA PRO A 10 -9.97 11.75 6.83
C PRO A 10 -9.90 12.05 8.33
N ALA A 11 -10.79 12.90 8.81
CA ALA A 11 -10.90 13.20 10.24
C ALA A 11 -11.43 11.98 10.99
N GLY A 12 -11.05 11.87 12.27
CA GLY A 12 -11.55 10.84 13.15
C GLY A 12 -10.54 9.74 13.43
N ASN A 13 -11.02 8.70 14.09
CA ASN A 13 -10.19 7.57 14.48
C ASN A 13 -9.90 6.67 13.26
N PRO A 14 -8.71 6.05 13.21
CA PRO A 14 -8.42 5.11 12.14
C PRO A 14 -9.27 3.85 12.28
N PRO A 15 -9.55 3.16 11.15
CA PRO A 15 -10.24 1.88 11.21
C PRO A 15 -9.38 0.84 11.93
N THR A 16 -10.05 -0.14 12.54
CA THR A 16 -9.38 -1.23 13.25
C THR A 16 -9.12 -2.44 12.35
N GLU A 17 -9.64 -2.43 11.14
CA GLU A 17 -9.49 -3.49 10.17
C GLU A 17 -8.87 -2.94 8.90
N LEU A 18 -8.31 -3.83 8.06
CA LEU A 18 -7.81 -3.48 6.75
C LEU A 18 -8.96 -2.94 5.89
N LEU A 19 -8.80 -1.72 5.38
CA LEU A 19 -9.76 -1.11 4.49
C LEU A 19 -9.16 -1.03 3.10
N ILE A 20 -9.87 -1.57 2.12
CA ILE A 20 -9.44 -1.63 0.72
C ILE A 20 -10.43 -0.85 -0.13
N GLU A 21 -9.94 0.18 -0.84
CA GLU A 21 -10.78 1.04 -1.66
C GLU A 21 -10.15 1.20 -3.04
N ASP A 22 -10.85 0.75 -4.08
CA ASP A 22 -10.37 0.94 -5.45
C ASP A 22 -10.69 2.36 -5.92
N GLU A 23 -9.65 3.11 -6.26
CA GLU A 23 -9.79 4.43 -6.88
C GLU A 23 -9.92 4.29 -8.40
N ILE A 24 -9.17 3.35 -8.96
CA ILE A 24 -9.25 2.99 -10.38
C ILE A 24 -9.21 1.48 -10.45
N VAL A 25 -10.18 0.90 -11.14
CA VAL A 25 -10.16 -0.54 -11.41
C VAL A 25 -9.42 -0.76 -12.73
N GLY A 26 -8.32 -1.51 -12.68
CA GLY A 26 -7.55 -1.81 -13.86
C GLY A 26 -8.23 -2.83 -14.76
N THR A 27 -7.68 -2.98 -15.96
CA THR A 27 -8.23 -3.90 -16.97
C THR A 27 -7.23 -4.98 -17.40
N GLY A 28 -5.99 -4.93 -16.88
CA GLY A 28 -4.97 -5.90 -17.22
C GLY A 28 -4.99 -7.15 -16.36
N ASP A 29 -3.85 -7.83 -16.29
CA ASP A 29 -3.72 -9.07 -15.54
C ASP A 29 -4.00 -8.86 -14.05
N GLU A 30 -4.60 -9.86 -13.44
CA GLU A 30 -4.95 -9.82 -12.02
C GLU A 30 -3.77 -10.28 -11.15
N ALA A 31 -3.55 -9.56 -10.05
CA ALA A 31 -2.57 -9.93 -9.04
C ALA A 31 -3.12 -11.10 -8.21
N THR A 32 -2.50 -12.26 -8.38
CA THR A 32 -2.87 -13.47 -7.65
C THR A 32 -1.69 -13.97 -6.83
N VAL A 33 -1.97 -14.76 -5.79
CA VAL A 33 -0.93 -15.31 -4.91
C VAL A 33 0.06 -16.13 -5.72
N GLY A 34 1.35 -15.91 -5.47
CA GLY A 34 2.45 -16.58 -6.16
C GLY A 34 3.01 -15.81 -7.35
N LYS A 35 2.31 -14.79 -7.81
CA LYS A 35 2.80 -13.96 -8.91
C LYS A 35 3.74 -12.87 -8.38
N ARG A 36 4.69 -12.47 -9.21
CA ARG A 36 5.50 -11.29 -8.92
C ARG A 36 4.76 -10.07 -9.43
N VAL A 37 4.50 -9.14 -8.54
CA VAL A 37 3.76 -7.91 -8.86
C VAL A 37 4.70 -6.72 -8.83
N VAL A 38 4.52 -5.80 -9.75
CA VAL A 38 5.33 -4.58 -9.89
C VAL A 38 4.42 -3.40 -9.61
N VAL A 39 4.79 -2.58 -8.64
CA VAL A 39 3.93 -1.48 -8.17
C VAL A 39 4.69 -0.18 -8.06
N HIS A 40 3.95 0.93 -8.18
CA HIS A 40 4.33 2.21 -7.59
C HIS A 40 3.45 2.42 -6.36
N TYR A 41 3.99 3.09 -5.34
CA TYR A 41 3.24 3.35 -4.13
C TYR A 41 3.66 4.64 -3.45
N ALA A 42 2.76 5.18 -2.66
CA ALA A 42 3.06 6.23 -1.69
C ALA A 42 2.38 5.86 -0.38
N GLY A 43 3.02 6.15 0.73
CA GLY A 43 2.49 5.83 2.06
C GLY A 43 2.61 7.00 3.01
N VAL A 44 1.55 7.23 3.79
CA VAL A 44 1.52 8.27 4.82
C VAL A 44 1.09 7.66 6.15
N ALA A 45 1.52 8.28 7.25
CA ALA A 45 1.08 7.91 8.58
C ALA A 45 -0.26 8.56 8.89
N TRP A 46 -1.19 7.79 9.46
CA TRP A 46 -2.52 8.31 9.82
C TRP A 46 -2.41 9.46 10.82
N SER A 47 -1.52 9.33 11.81
CA SER A 47 -1.48 10.26 12.94
C SER A 47 -1.09 11.69 12.58
N ASN A 48 -0.32 11.87 11.50
CA ASN A 48 0.16 13.20 11.11
C ASN A 48 0.02 13.51 9.62
N GLY A 49 -0.42 12.53 8.81
CA GLY A 49 -0.57 12.72 7.38
C GLY A 49 0.73 12.86 6.62
N GLN A 50 1.88 12.63 7.27
CA GLN A 50 3.17 12.80 6.63
C GLN A 50 3.59 11.56 5.86
N GLU A 51 4.13 11.79 4.67
CA GLU A 51 4.67 10.70 3.85
C GLU A 51 5.92 10.13 4.51
N PHE A 52 5.98 8.80 4.61
CA PHE A 52 7.16 8.12 5.14
C PHE A 52 7.92 7.36 4.06
N ASP A 53 7.29 7.06 2.93
CA ASP A 53 7.94 6.35 1.83
C ASP A 53 7.11 6.47 0.55
N ALA A 54 7.78 6.52 -0.59
CA ALA A 54 7.13 6.50 -1.89
C ALA A 54 8.12 6.03 -2.96
N SER A 55 7.73 5.05 -3.75
CA SER A 55 8.53 4.59 -4.90
C SER A 55 8.69 5.71 -5.93
N TRP A 56 7.68 6.58 -6.05
CA TRP A 56 7.69 7.72 -6.95
C TRP A 56 8.88 8.66 -6.72
N ASN A 57 9.29 8.82 -5.44
CA ASN A 57 10.40 9.70 -5.09
C ASN A 57 11.75 9.17 -5.58
N ARG A 58 11.85 7.87 -5.77
CA ARG A 58 13.04 7.22 -6.29
C ARG A 58 13.00 7.07 -7.81
N GLY A 59 11.86 7.36 -8.44
CA GLY A 59 11.67 7.15 -9.87
C GLY A 59 11.78 5.68 -10.28
N GLN A 60 11.49 4.76 -9.37
CA GLN A 60 11.71 3.34 -9.59
C GLN A 60 10.59 2.53 -8.96
N THR A 61 10.04 1.59 -9.72
CA THR A 61 9.01 0.68 -9.22
C THR A 61 9.58 -0.27 -8.18
N PHE A 62 8.70 -0.85 -7.40
CA PHE A 62 9.01 -1.88 -6.41
C PHE A 62 8.29 -3.16 -6.80
N ASP A 63 8.97 -4.29 -6.70
CA ASP A 63 8.34 -5.58 -7.01
C ASP A 63 8.52 -6.57 -5.87
N PHE A 64 7.53 -7.45 -5.74
CA PHE A 64 7.54 -8.49 -4.70
C PHE A 64 6.65 -9.66 -5.13
N ARG A 65 6.87 -10.82 -4.51
CA ARG A 65 6.01 -11.98 -4.73
C ARG A 65 4.80 -11.90 -3.81
N LEU A 66 3.62 -11.86 -4.40
CA LEU A 66 2.37 -11.69 -3.65
C LEU A 66 2.09 -12.94 -2.80
N GLY A 67 1.79 -12.72 -1.52
CA GLY A 67 1.46 -13.78 -0.58
C GLY A 67 2.65 -14.50 0.02
N ALA A 68 3.87 -14.11 -0.30
CA ALA A 68 5.09 -14.77 0.16
C ALA A 68 5.70 -14.15 1.41
N ARG A 69 5.02 -13.21 2.04
CA ARG A 69 5.48 -12.51 3.25
C ARG A 69 6.76 -11.71 3.05
N GLU A 70 6.98 -11.23 1.83
CA GLU A 70 8.10 -10.33 1.53
C GLU A 70 7.79 -8.90 1.94
N VAL A 71 6.51 -8.59 2.16
CA VAL A 71 6.01 -7.28 2.52
C VAL A 71 5.09 -7.40 3.73
N ILE A 72 4.68 -6.28 4.30
CA ILE A 72 3.72 -6.30 5.42
C ILE A 72 2.42 -6.99 4.98
N GLU A 73 1.75 -7.61 5.93
CA GLU A 73 0.56 -8.42 5.66
C GLU A 73 -0.56 -7.62 5.01
N GLY A 74 -0.69 -6.34 5.37
CA GLY A 74 -1.66 -5.45 4.76
C GLY A 74 -1.48 -5.31 3.25
N TRP A 75 -0.25 -5.43 2.74
CA TRP A 75 0.02 -5.44 1.31
C TRP A 75 -0.29 -6.79 0.66
N ASP A 76 0.14 -7.89 1.28
CA ASP A 76 -0.16 -9.22 0.75
C ASP A 76 -1.67 -9.45 0.63
N ARG A 77 -2.44 -8.94 1.58
CA ARG A 77 -3.90 -9.03 1.53
C ARG A 77 -4.52 -7.96 0.64
N GLY A 78 -3.97 -6.73 0.69
CA GLY A 78 -4.59 -5.57 0.06
C GLY A 78 -4.35 -5.49 -1.44
N VAL A 79 -3.20 -5.94 -1.92
CA VAL A 79 -2.88 -5.90 -3.35
C VAL A 79 -3.52 -7.05 -4.11
N LYS A 80 -3.80 -8.16 -3.42
CA LYS A 80 -4.46 -9.31 -4.03
C LYS A 80 -5.76 -8.89 -4.72
N GLY A 81 -5.92 -9.31 -5.96
CA GLY A 81 -7.12 -9.01 -6.74
C GLY A 81 -7.06 -7.71 -7.54
N MET A 82 -6.01 -6.90 -7.36
CA MET A 82 -5.82 -5.74 -8.24
C MET A 82 -5.54 -6.20 -9.67
N LYS A 83 -5.91 -5.36 -10.62
CA LYS A 83 -5.58 -5.58 -12.03
C LYS A 83 -4.62 -4.50 -12.51
N VAL A 84 -3.76 -4.85 -13.45
CA VAL A 84 -2.80 -3.90 -14.03
C VAL A 84 -3.54 -2.68 -14.57
N GLY A 85 -3.03 -1.50 -14.25
CA GLY A 85 -3.66 -0.22 -14.53
C GLY A 85 -4.54 0.29 -13.39
N GLY A 86 -4.75 -0.52 -12.36
CA GLY A 86 -5.56 -0.14 -11.20
C GLY A 86 -4.79 0.69 -10.18
N ARG A 87 -5.54 1.44 -9.40
CA ARG A 87 -5.04 2.19 -8.25
C ARG A 87 -5.93 1.88 -7.05
N ARG A 88 -5.31 1.48 -5.95
CA ARG A 88 -6.03 1.04 -4.75
C ARG A 88 -5.49 1.73 -3.52
N ARG A 89 -6.39 2.22 -2.67
CA ARG A 89 -6.04 2.80 -1.38
C ARG A 89 -6.17 1.73 -0.32
N LEU A 90 -5.13 1.54 0.49
CA LEU A 90 -5.10 0.59 1.58
C LEU A 90 -4.93 1.35 2.88
N THR A 91 -5.86 1.17 3.82
CA THR A 91 -5.71 1.67 5.18
C THR A 91 -5.39 0.46 6.05
N ILE A 92 -4.19 0.41 6.59
CA ILE A 92 -3.61 -0.78 7.22
C ILE A 92 -3.45 -0.55 8.72
N PRO A 93 -4.20 -1.29 9.56
CA PRO A 93 -4.02 -1.16 11.01
C PRO A 93 -2.65 -1.71 11.43
N PRO A 94 -2.16 -1.32 12.64
CA PRO A 94 -0.80 -1.70 13.07
C PRO A 94 -0.53 -3.19 13.06
N ASP A 95 -1.50 -4.03 13.39
CA ASP A 95 -1.31 -5.48 13.44
C ASP A 95 -1.05 -6.11 12.06
N LEU A 96 -1.41 -5.43 10.99
CA LEU A 96 -1.11 -5.85 9.61
C LEU A 96 0.01 -5.01 8.99
N GLY A 97 0.59 -4.10 9.75
CA GLY A 97 1.70 -3.26 9.36
C GLY A 97 2.94 -3.54 10.20
N TYR A 98 3.44 -2.53 10.90
CA TYR A 98 4.68 -2.63 11.66
C TYR A 98 4.45 -2.81 13.17
N GLY A 99 3.21 -3.03 13.58
CA GLY A 99 2.86 -3.39 14.95
C GLY A 99 3.24 -2.34 15.99
N SER A 100 3.51 -2.79 17.20
CA SER A 100 3.85 -1.92 18.32
C SER A 100 5.30 -1.41 18.26
N ARG A 101 6.15 -1.98 17.42
CA ARG A 101 7.55 -1.57 17.29
C ARG A 101 7.75 -0.41 16.33
N GLY A 102 6.88 -0.29 15.32
CA GLY A 102 7.11 0.65 14.24
C GLY A 102 8.28 0.24 13.35
N ALA A 103 8.84 1.17 12.60
CA ALA A 103 9.93 0.90 11.67
C ALA A 103 10.81 2.12 11.46
N GLY A 104 12.13 1.92 11.61
CA GLY A 104 13.16 2.86 11.16
C GLY A 104 13.09 4.28 11.68
N GLY A 105 12.42 4.54 12.78
CA GLY A 105 12.28 5.89 13.32
C GLY A 105 11.31 6.78 12.57
N VAL A 106 10.79 6.36 11.41
CA VAL A 106 9.83 7.13 10.62
C VAL A 106 8.39 6.65 10.82
N ILE A 107 8.22 5.37 11.20
CA ILE A 107 6.92 4.81 11.55
C ILE A 107 6.97 4.45 13.02
N LYS A 108 6.17 5.15 13.82
CA LYS A 108 6.12 4.88 15.25
C LYS A 108 5.30 3.62 15.55
N GLY A 109 5.45 3.08 16.74
CA GLY A 109 4.65 1.93 17.18
C GLY A 109 3.17 2.27 17.24
N GLY A 110 2.32 1.31 16.87
CA GLY A 110 0.87 1.50 16.88
C GLY A 110 0.34 2.39 15.77
N GLU A 111 1.12 2.64 14.72
CA GLU A 111 0.74 3.54 13.64
C GLU A 111 -0.13 2.84 12.59
N THR A 112 -1.26 3.45 12.25
CA THR A 112 -2.06 3.06 11.10
C THR A 112 -1.46 3.70 9.85
N LEU A 113 -1.33 2.92 8.78
CA LEU A 113 -0.68 3.35 7.54
C LEU A 113 -1.71 3.47 6.43
N VAL A 114 -1.56 4.51 5.61
CA VAL A 114 -2.37 4.67 4.41
C VAL A 114 -1.46 4.62 3.21
N PHE A 115 -1.65 3.64 2.34
CA PHE A 115 -0.93 3.52 1.08
C PHE A 115 -1.88 3.71 -0.09
N VAL A 116 -1.38 4.32 -1.14
CA VAL A 116 -2.02 4.25 -2.46
C VAL A 116 -1.07 3.51 -3.38
N VAL A 117 -1.55 2.42 -3.94
CA VAL A 117 -0.76 1.47 -4.74
C VAL A 117 -1.28 1.45 -6.17
N ASP A 118 -0.37 1.64 -7.12
CA ASP A 118 -0.65 1.47 -8.55
C ASP A 118 -0.02 0.15 -9.02
N LEU A 119 -0.81 -0.74 -9.61
CA LEU A 119 -0.29 -1.99 -10.14
C LEU A 119 0.17 -1.77 -11.58
N VAL A 120 1.48 -1.93 -11.81
CA VAL A 120 2.13 -1.64 -13.09
C VAL A 120 2.25 -2.89 -13.94
N ALA A 121 2.58 -4.03 -13.33
CA ALA A 121 2.74 -5.28 -14.07
C ALA A 121 2.55 -6.49 -13.15
N VAL A 122 2.21 -7.61 -13.75
CA VAL A 122 2.13 -8.92 -13.08
C VAL A 122 2.98 -9.89 -13.91
N ARG A 123 3.86 -10.62 -13.25
CA ARG A 123 4.80 -11.53 -13.92
C ARG A 123 4.72 -12.95 -13.41
#